data_a0807cae65159f7e74c372f891c3204a
#
_entry.id   a0807cae65159f7e74c372f891c3204a
#
_cell.length_a   1.000
_cell.length_b   1.000
_cell.length_c   1.000
_cell.angle_alpha   90.00
_cell.angle_beta   90.00
_cell.angle_gamma   90.00
#
_symmetry.space_group_name_H-M   'P 1'
#
loop_
_entity.id
_entity.type
_entity.pdbx_description
1 polymer ?
#
loop_
_entity_poly.entity_id
_entity_poly.type
_entity_poly.pdbx_seq_one_letter_code
_entity_poly.pdbx_strand_id
1 'polypeptide(L)'
;KKGLRVSRKDKNKPFGPDNFEWVTNLELAQTNTHTIRLTYNGETKTLREWSEEYGMSYNGLLIRYLKNKNYTIEEILFGKKYKSKGKPREYNLYTRASKLLSAYKLKDWKADREFNLDRDWFVKNILKSQCIYCGSKEKLGCDRIDNSKGHTYDNVVPCCYVCNCARNNNFSFDEMKILGKTIKKIMEDRLSGNGN
;
A
#
# COMPACT_ATOMS: atom_id res chain seq x y z
N LYS A 1 -0.73 -27.09 -35.50
CA LYS A 1 0.68 -26.80 -35.10
C LYS A 1 0.65 -26.15 -33.73
N LYS A 2 1.37 -26.72 -32.76
CA LYS A 2 1.38 -26.20 -31.35
C LYS A 2 1.96 -24.79 -31.33
N GLY A 3 1.24 -23.81 -30.75
CA GLY A 3 1.72 -22.42 -30.59
C GLY A 3 1.38 -21.45 -31.72
N LEU A 4 0.79 -21.88 -32.81
CA LEU A 4 0.37 -21.00 -33.91
C LEU A 4 -1.14 -20.73 -33.86
N ARG A 5 -1.54 -19.57 -34.35
CA ARG A 5 -2.93 -19.13 -34.54
C ARG A 5 -3.23 -18.91 -36.02
N VAL A 6 -4.48 -19.02 -36.40
CA VAL A 6 -4.93 -18.72 -37.78
C VAL A 6 -5.26 -17.22 -37.84
N SER A 7 -4.71 -16.52 -38.83
CA SER A 7 -5.01 -15.16 -39.19
C SER A 7 -5.46 -15.05 -40.64
N ARG A 8 -6.18 -13.98 -41.00
CA ARG A 8 -6.47 -13.65 -42.39
C ARG A 8 -5.29 -12.92 -43.00
N LYS A 9 -4.88 -13.31 -44.21
CA LYS A 9 -3.87 -12.56 -45.00
C LYS A 9 -4.41 -11.16 -45.34
N ASP A 10 -5.62 -11.11 -45.91
CA ASP A 10 -6.35 -9.87 -46.14
C ASP A 10 -7.49 -9.74 -45.16
N LYS A 11 -7.38 -8.76 -44.24
CA LYS A 11 -8.35 -8.56 -43.16
C LYS A 11 -9.70 -8.03 -43.64
N ASN A 12 -9.76 -7.48 -44.85
CA ASN A 12 -10.98 -6.93 -45.44
C ASN A 12 -11.84 -8.02 -46.10
N LYS A 13 -11.27 -9.24 -46.31
CA LYS A 13 -11.98 -10.38 -46.86
C LYS A 13 -12.33 -11.41 -45.79
N PRO A 14 -13.39 -12.20 -45.99
CA PRO A 14 -13.74 -13.30 -45.07
C PRO A 14 -12.64 -14.38 -45.07
N PHE A 15 -12.66 -15.27 -44.08
CA PHE A 15 -11.82 -16.46 -44.06
C PHE A 15 -12.20 -17.35 -45.25
N GLY A 16 -11.20 -17.88 -45.94
CA GLY A 16 -11.34 -18.81 -47.08
C GLY A 16 -10.05 -19.58 -47.28
N PRO A 17 -10.06 -20.60 -48.19
CA PRO A 17 -8.91 -21.46 -48.46
C PRO A 17 -7.63 -20.68 -48.77
N ASP A 18 -7.75 -19.59 -49.50
CA ASP A 18 -6.62 -18.76 -49.96
C ASP A 18 -6.35 -17.54 -49.05
N ASN A 19 -7.24 -17.25 -48.08
CA ASN A 19 -7.15 -16.06 -47.19
C ASN A 19 -6.91 -16.43 -45.75
N PHE A 20 -6.02 -17.40 -45.49
CA PHE A 20 -5.55 -17.65 -44.12
C PHE A 20 -4.05 -17.92 -44.10
N GLU A 21 -3.44 -17.68 -42.95
CA GLU A 21 -2.06 -17.97 -42.65
C GLU A 21 -1.92 -18.39 -41.18
N TRP A 22 -0.85 -19.16 -40.90
CA TRP A 22 -0.50 -19.52 -39.55
C TRP A 22 0.50 -18.52 -38.99
N VAL A 23 0.14 -17.83 -37.93
CA VAL A 23 0.94 -16.79 -37.30
C VAL A 23 1.20 -17.13 -35.84
N THR A 24 2.28 -16.59 -35.28
CA THR A 24 2.53 -16.62 -33.84
C THR A 24 1.59 -15.66 -33.12
N ASN A 25 1.44 -15.83 -31.80
CA ASN A 25 0.69 -14.86 -30.98
C ASN A 25 1.28 -13.45 -31.08
N LEU A 26 2.59 -13.32 -31.30
CA LEU A 26 3.28 -12.03 -31.44
C LEU A 26 2.89 -11.36 -32.77
N GLU A 27 2.98 -12.06 -33.90
CA GLU A 27 2.57 -11.56 -35.21
C GLU A 27 1.08 -11.20 -35.23
N LEU A 28 0.23 -12.02 -34.62
CA LEU A 28 -1.20 -11.72 -34.49
C LEU A 28 -1.45 -10.44 -33.70
N ALA A 29 -0.72 -10.22 -32.60
CA ALA A 29 -0.81 -8.99 -31.79
C ALA A 29 -0.32 -7.76 -32.57
N GLN A 30 0.75 -7.89 -33.37
CA GLN A 30 1.29 -6.79 -34.19
C GLN A 30 0.35 -6.37 -35.32
N THR A 31 -0.40 -7.31 -35.89
CA THR A 31 -1.32 -7.07 -37.02
C THR A 31 -2.74 -6.71 -36.57
N ASN A 32 -3.03 -6.77 -35.27
CA ASN A 32 -4.36 -6.43 -34.74
C ASN A 32 -4.60 -4.92 -34.85
N THR A 33 -5.69 -4.52 -35.53
CA THR A 33 -6.10 -3.11 -35.67
C THR A 33 -6.43 -2.41 -34.35
N HIS A 34 -6.70 -3.18 -33.27
CA HIS A 34 -6.90 -2.66 -31.92
C HIS A 34 -5.63 -2.53 -31.10
N THR A 35 -4.46 -2.91 -31.65
CA THR A 35 -3.18 -2.78 -30.94
C THR A 35 -2.79 -1.30 -30.85
N ILE A 36 -2.66 -0.79 -29.63
CA ILE A 36 -2.26 0.58 -29.35
C ILE A 36 -0.81 0.76 -29.78
N ARG A 37 -0.57 1.72 -30.69
CA ARG A 37 0.77 2.13 -31.16
C ARG A 37 1.01 3.57 -30.77
N LEU A 38 2.22 3.88 -30.34
CA LEU A 38 2.65 5.24 -30.02
C LEU A 38 3.90 5.58 -30.84
N THR A 39 3.94 6.81 -31.34
CA THR A 39 5.11 7.33 -32.06
C THR A 39 5.90 8.23 -31.13
N TYR A 40 7.15 7.89 -30.86
CA TYR A 40 8.06 8.68 -30.05
C TYR A 40 9.43 8.74 -30.72
N ASN A 41 10.03 9.92 -30.80
CA ASN A 41 11.31 10.17 -31.49
C ASN A 41 11.38 9.63 -32.93
N GLY A 42 10.27 9.67 -33.68
CA GLY A 42 10.17 9.18 -35.06
C GLY A 42 9.93 7.68 -35.20
N GLU A 43 9.95 6.91 -34.13
CA GLU A 43 9.68 5.47 -34.15
C GLU A 43 8.26 5.16 -33.66
N THR A 44 7.56 4.28 -34.42
CA THR A 44 6.21 3.84 -34.08
C THR A 44 6.26 2.39 -33.60
N LYS A 45 5.98 2.20 -32.31
CA LYS A 45 6.00 0.88 -31.65
C LYS A 45 4.70 0.64 -30.85
N THR A 46 4.38 -0.61 -30.60
CA THR A 46 3.29 -1.01 -29.71
C THR A 46 3.64 -0.69 -28.27
N LEU A 47 2.63 -0.61 -27.37
CA LEU A 47 2.88 -0.46 -25.94
C LEU A 47 3.76 -1.58 -25.35
N ARG A 48 3.68 -2.79 -25.92
CA ARG A 48 4.52 -3.91 -25.51
C ARG A 48 5.97 -3.70 -25.88
N GLU A 49 6.25 -3.35 -27.14
CA GLU A 49 7.61 -3.06 -27.63
C GLU A 49 8.24 -1.91 -26.84
N TRP A 50 7.49 -0.84 -26.57
CA TRP A 50 7.96 0.26 -25.69
C TRP A 50 8.23 -0.22 -24.26
N SER A 51 7.39 -1.11 -23.72
CA SER A 51 7.60 -1.64 -22.37
C SER A 51 8.86 -2.48 -22.23
N GLU A 52 9.17 -3.27 -23.25
CA GLU A 52 10.36 -4.11 -23.29
C GLU A 52 11.63 -3.27 -23.48
N GLU A 53 11.61 -2.29 -24.39
CA GLU A 53 12.75 -1.44 -24.70
C GLU A 53 13.18 -0.58 -23.49
N TYR A 54 12.21 0.00 -22.78
CA TYR A 54 12.50 0.83 -21.61
C TYR A 54 12.44 0.11 -20.27
N GLY A 55 12.29 -1.21 -20.25
CA GLY A 55 12.22 -2.02 -19.03
C GLY A 55 11.02 -1.67 -18.12
N MET A 56 9.89 -1.26 -18.72
CA MET A 56 8.72 -0.79 -18.00
C MET A 56 7.60 -1.84 -17.98
N SER A 57 6.69 -1.73 -17.00
CA SER A 57 5.50 -2.59 -16.96
C SER A 57 4.51 -2.22 -18.08
N TYR A 58 4.16 -3.19 -18.93
CA TYR A 58 3.10 -3.05 -19.94
C TYR A 58 1.77 -2.55 -19.33
N ASN A 59 1.35 -3.12 -18.20
CA ASN A 59 0.13 -2.68 -17.52
C ASN A 59 0.22 -1.22 -17.05
N GLY A 60 1.39 -0.78 -16.61
CA GLY A 60 1.63 0.60 -16.23
C GLY A 60 1.46 1.58 -17.40
N LEU A 61 1.98 1.23 -18.59
CA LEU A 61 1.79 1.98 -19.82
C LEU A 61 0.32 2.01 -20.27
N LEU A 62 -0.32 0.85 -20.26
CA LEU A 62 -1.72 0.71 -20.65
C LEU A 62 -2.66 1.54 -19.75
N ILE A 63 -2.46 1.52 -18.44
CA ILE A 63 -3.25 2.32 -17.51
C ILE A 63 -3.05 3.82 -17.78
N ARG A 64 -1.82 4.28 -18.03
CA ARG A 64 -1.54 5.69 -18.35
C ARG A 64 -2.22 6.12 -19.65
N TYR A 65 -2.15 5.29 -20.68
CA TYR A 65 -2.80 5.54 -21.96
C TYR A 65 -4.33 5.60 -21.83
N LEU A 66 -4.95 4.65 -21.13
CA LEU A 66 -6.42 4.55 -21.04
C LEU A 66 -7.04 5.58 -20.09
N LYS A 67 -6.39 5.86 -18.96
CA LYS A 67 -6.97 6.73 -17.92
C LYS A 67 -6.74 8.21 -18.12
N ASN A 68 -5.74 8.59 -18.91
CA ASN A 68 -5.30 9.99 -18.98
C ASN A 68 -5.26 10.48 -20.42
N LYS A 69 -6.44 10.79 -20.98
CA LYS A 69 -6.63 11.29 -22.37
C LYS A 69 -5.79 12.53 -22.72
N ASN A 70 -5.32 13.30 -21.74
CA ASN A 70 -4.55 14.53 -21.91
C ASN A 70 -3.04 14.34 -21.67
N TYR A 71 -2.56 13.11 -21.54
CA TYR A 71 -1.12 12.87 -21.40
C TYR A 71 -0.41 12.98 -22.74
N THR A 72 0.74 13.63 -22.76
CA THR A 72 1.67 13.55 -23.87
C THR A 72 2.24 12.14 -24.00
N ILE A 73 2.80 11.80 -25.16
CA ILE A 73 3.44 10.50 -25.39
C ILE A 73 4.57 10.27 -24.37
N GLU A 74 5.35 11.30 -24.06
CA GLU A 74 6.39 11.24 -23.02
C GLU A 74 5.82 10.94 -21.64
N GLU A 75 4.69 11.56 -21.28
CA GLU A 75 4.01 11.29 -20.02
C GLU A 75 3.41 9.88 -19.95
N ILE A 76 2.99 9.32 -21.08
CA ILE A 76 2.55 7.93 -21.16
C ILE A 76 3.75 6.99 -20.98
N LEU A 77 4.83 7.21 -21.71
CA LEU A 77 6.03 6.37 -21.65
C LEU A 77 6.74 6.47 -20.30
N PHE A 78 7.08 7.66 -19.86
CA PHE A 78 7.94 7.86 -18.68
C PHE A 78 7.19 8.24 -17.39
N GLY A 79 5.90 8.45 -17.50
CA GLY A 79 5.07 8.95 -16.41
C GLY A 79 5.21 10.46 -16.24
N LYS A 80 4.14 11.08 -15.75
CA LYS A 80 4.23 12.47 -15.34
C LYS A 80 5.28 12.55 -14.25
N LYS A 81 6.33 13.34 -14.43
CA LYS A 81 7.15 13.79 -13.30
C LYS A 81 6.21 14.58 -12.41
N TYR A 82 5.61 13.90 -11.46
CA TYR A 82 4.91 14.56 -10.39
C TYR A 82 5.95 15.41 -9.68
N LYS A 83 6.02 16.68 -10.05
CA LYS A 83 6.46 17.66 -9.06
C LYS A 83 5.41 17.53 -7.99
N SER A 84 5.74 16.80 -6.92
CA SER A 84 4.92 16.77 -5.73
C SER A 84 4.74 18.22 -5.30
N LYS A 85 3.66 18.86 -5.76
CA LYS A 85 3.16 20.11 -5.21
C LYS A 85 2.56 19.79 -3.83
N GLY A 86 3.31 19.16 -3.01
CA GLY A 86 3.00 18.89 -1.63
C GLY A 86 4.34 18.86 -0.94
N LYS A 87 4.55 19.77 0.00
CA LYS A 87 5.43 19.50 1.13
C LYS A 87 5.24 18.03 1.49
N PRO A 88 6.30 17.24 1.83
CA PRO A 88 6.12 15.92 2.42
C PRO A 88 4.96 16.08 3.38
N ARG A 89 3.89 15.26 3.23
CA ARG A 89 2.76 15.37 4.15
C ARG A 89 3.38 15.22 5.51
N GLU A 90 3.52 16.36 6.19
CA GLU A 90 3.92 16.37 7.58
C GLU A 90 3.02 15.33 8.22
N TYR A 91 3.63 14.34 8.84
CA TYR A 91 2.89 13.16 9.34
C TYR A 91 2.02 13.65 10.49
N ASN A 92 0.89 14.23 10.11
CA ASN A 92 -0.02 14.92 10.99
C ASN A 92 -0.60 13.87 11.93
N LEU A 93 -0.39 14.07 13.23
CA LEU A 93 -0.90 13.22 14.30
C LEU A 93 -2.41 12.96 14.14
N TYR A 94 -3.16 13.92 13.63
CA TYR A 94 -4.61 13.79 13.38
C TYR A 94 -4.91 12.77 12.26
N THR A 95 -4.11 12.75 11.20
CA THR A 95 -4.25 11.73 10.13
C THR A 95 -3.93 10.33 10.67
N ARG A 96 -2.91 10.23 11.53
CA ARG A 96 -2.57 8.97 12.21
C ARG A 96 -3.68 8.53 13.16
N ALA A 97 -4.18 9.44 13.97
CA ALA A 97 -5.29 9.18 14.88
C ALA A 97 -6.51 8.63 14.13
N SER A 98 -6.92 9.29 13.04
CA SER A 98 -8.06 8.83 12.23
C SER A 98 -7.88 7.41 11.70
N LYS A 99 -6.68 7.05 11.23
CA LYS A 99 -6.38 5.68 10.76
C LYS A 99 -6.45 4.66 11.88
N LEU A 100 -5.86 4.96 13.05
CA LEU A 100 -5.87 4.06 14.19
C LEU A 100 -7.28 3.86 14.75
N LEU A 101 -8.02 4.95 14.95
CA LEU A 101 -9.38 4.91 15.46
C LEU A 101 -10.33 4.13 14.52
N SER A 102 -10.19 4.31 13.21
CA SER A 102 -10.98 3.51 12.24
C SER A 102 -10.68 2.01 12.37
N ALA A 103 -9.41 1.64 12.56
CA ALA A 103 -9.01 0.25 12.73
C ALA A 103 -9.53 -0.33 14.07
N TYR A 104 -9.46 0.43 15.16
CA TYR A 104 -9.98 0.01 16.47
C TYR A 104 -11.50 -0.13 16.45
N LYS A 105 -12.21 0.87 15.90
CA LYS A 105 -13.67 0.82 15.75
C LYS A 105 -14.12 -0.41 14.96
N LEU A 106 -13.44 -0.73 13.85
CA LEU A 106 -13.75 -1.92 13.06
C LEU A 106 -13.51 -3.23 13.85
N LYS A 107 -12.42 -3.29 14.63
CA LYS A 107 -12.13 -4.47 15.49
C LYS A 107 -13.19 -4.65 16.58
N ASP A 108 -13.59 -3.56 17.22
CA ASP A 108 -14.59 -3.63 18.29
C ASP A 108 -15.97 -3.95 17.72
N TRP A 109 -16.35 -3.34 16.60
CA TRP A 109 -17.60 -3.67 15.93
C TRP A 109 -17.69 -5.18 15.55
N LYS A 110 -16.60 -5.76 15.01
CA LYS A 110 -16.55 -7.20 14.68
C LYS A 110 -16.64 -8.12 15.90
N ALA A 111 -16.26 -7.63 17.05
CA ALA A 111 -16.25 -8.39 18.30
C ALA A 111 -17.40 -8.00 19.24
N ASP A 112 -18.38 -7.25 18.75
CA ASP A 112 -19.53 -6.74 19.50
C ASP A 112 -19.12 -6.03 20.81
N ARG A 113 -18.14 -5.10 20.70
CA ARG A 113 -17.61 -4.33 21.82
C ARG A 113 -17.86 -2.84 21.62
N GLU A 114 -18.01 -2.11 22.72
CA GLU A 114 -18.20 -0.67 22.70
C GLU A 114 -16.97 0.06 22.17
N PHE A 115 -17.20 1.15 21.44
CA PHE A 115 -16.16 2.07 20.98
C PHE A 115 -16.67 3.51 21.13
N ASN A 116 -15.97 4.33 21.92
CA ASN A 116 -16.39 5.73 22.16
C ASN A 116 -15.26 6.77 22.06
N LEU A 117 -14.05 6.40 21.56
CA LEU A 117 -12.93 7.33 21.44
C LEU A 117 -13.13 8.35 20.33
N ASP A 118 -12.91 9.62 20.64
CA ASP A 118 -12.81 10.69 19.65
C ASP A 118 -11.36 11.00 19.27
N ARG A 119 -11.22 11.71 18.14
CA ARG A 119 -9.90 11.97 17.54
C ARG A 119 -9.07 12.98 18.36
N ASP A 120 -9.67 14.03 18.85
CA ASP A 120 -8.96 15.12 19.53
C ASP A 120 -8.45 14.64 20.88
N TRP A 121 -9.30 13.93 21.63
CA TRP A 121 -8.91 13.25 22.86
C TRP A 121 -7.77 12.24 22.62
N PHE A 122 -7.88 11.43 21.56
CA PHE A 122 -6.88 10.41 21.23
C PHE A 122 -5.51 11.04 20.90
N VAL A 123 -5.49 12.13 20.14
CA VAL A 123 -4.25 12.88 19.89
C VAL A 123 -3.65 13.41 21.17
N LYS A 124 -4.47 14.03 22.01
CA LYS A 124 -4.02 14.67 23.26
C LYS A 124 -3.53 13.66 24.29
N ASN A 125 -4.30 12.60 24.53
CA ASN A 125 -4.08 11.69 25.66
C ASN A 125 -3.28 10.44 25.29
N ILE A 126 -3.26 10.05 24.01
CA ILE A 126 -2.55 8.85 23.55
C ILE A 126 -1.31 9.22 22.73
N LEU A 127 -1.47 9.91 21.60
CA LEU A 127 -0.38 10.11 20.67
C LEU A 127 0.68 11.12 21.12
N LYS A 128 0.31 12.07 22.00
CA LYS A 128 1.24 13.04 22.62
C LYS A 128 1.78 12.60 23.98
N SER A 129 1.40 11.42 24.44
CA SER A 129 1.85 10.84 25.71
C SER A 129 3.13 10.02 25.55
N GLN A 130 3.36 9.11 26.46
CA GLN A 130 4.40 8.10 26.42
C GLN A 130 3.82 6.73 26.77
N CYS A 131 4.44 5.67 26.32
CA CYS A 131 4.01 4.31 26.60
C CYS A 131 3.97 4.07 28.11
N ILE A 132 2.82 3.66 28.64
CA ILE A 132 2.61 3.41 30.08
C ILE A 132 3.54 2.33 30.63
N TYR A 133 4.01 1.41 29.76
CA TYR A 133 4.84 0.27 30.14
C TYR A 133 6.35 0.59 30.12
N CYS A 134 6.85 1.15 29.02
CA CYS A 134 8.29 1.36 28.82
C CYS A 134 8.72 2.83 28.69
N GLY A 135 7.79 3.78 28.71
CA GLY A 135 8.07 5.21 28.58
C GLY A 135 8.42 5.69 27.16
N SER A 136 8.49 4.82 26.16
CA SER A 136 8.78 5.22 24.77
C SER A 136 7.73 6.18 24.22
N LYS A 137 8.17 7.16 23.42
CA LYS A 137 7.31 8.10 22.69
C LYS A 137 7.13 7.70 21.21
N GLU A 138 7.75 6.61 20.79
CA GLU A 138 7.74 6.18 19.40
C GLU A 138 6.56 5.27 19.10
N LYS A 139 6.01 5.42 17.89
CA LYS A 139 4.94 4.57 17.34
C LYS A 139 3.80 4.29 18.31
N LEU A 140 3.39 5.32 19.05
CA LEU A 140 2.30 5.21 20.01
C LEU A 140 0.96 4.87 19.35
N GLY A 141 0.20 4.07 20.02
CA GLY A 141 -1.21 3.77 19.84
C GLY A 141 -1.81 3.57 21.21
N CYS A 142 -2.93 2.86 21.34
CA CYS A 142 -3.46 2.48 22.63
C CYS A 142 -3.49 0.97 22.81
N ASP A 143 -3.47 0.55 24.04
CA ASP A 143 -3.71 -0.78 24.51
C ASP A 143 -4.92 -0.76 25.44
N ARG A 144 -5.70 -1.85 25.49
CA ARG A 144 -6.86 -1.97 26.37
C ARG A 144 -6.43 -2.54 27.71
N ILE A 145 -6.89 -1.95 28.81
CA ILE A 145 -6.63 -2.47 30.14
C ILE A 145 -7.24 -3.88 30.25
N ASP A 146 -8.50 -3.98 29.90
CA ASP A 146 -9.28 -5.21 29.83
C ASP A 146 -9.54 -5.60 28.35
N ASN A 147 -8.94 -6.70 27.89
CA ASN A 147 -9.07 -7.17 26.52
C ASN A 147 -10.47 -7.70 26.15
N SER A 148 -11.32 -7.98 27.14
CA SER A 148 -12.71 -8.39 26.90
C SER A 148 -13.60 -7.22 26.50
N LYS A 149 -13.24 -5.99 26.89
CA LYS A 149 -13.96 -4.75 26.59
C LYS A 149 -13.41 -4.07 25.33
N GLY A 150 -14.13 -3.08 24.81
CA GLY A 150 -13.73 -2.32 23.66
C GLY A 150 -12.78 -1.16 23.96
N HIS A 151 -12.49 -0.37 22.93
CA HIS A 151 -11.67 0.83 23.10
C HIS A 151 -12.53 2.01 23.58
N THR A 152 -12.61 2.14 24.90
CA THR A 152 -13.34 3.20 25.60
C THR A 152 -12.39 4.10 26.38
N TYR A 153 -12.80 5.31 26.74
CA TYR A 153 -11.95 6.28 27.45
C TYR A 153 -11.36 5.75 28.76
N ASP A 154 -12.10 4.91 29.47
CA ASP A 154 -11.74 4.29 30.73
C ASP A 154 -10.95 2.98 30.58
N ASN A 155 -10.95 2.40 29.37
CA ASN A 155 -10.33 1.09 29.10
C ASN A 155 -9.09 1.17 28.21
N VAL A 156 -8.58 2.36 27.85
CA VAL A 156 -7.39 2.48 27.03
C VAL A 156 -6.26 3.27 27.68
N VAL A 157 -5.04 2.84 27.43
CA VAL A 157 -3.81 3.51 27.88
C VAL A 157 -2.86 3.71 26.70
N PRO A 158 -1.98 4.74 26.75
CA PRO A 158 -0.94 4.93 25.75
C PRO A 158 0.02 3.75 25.73
N CYS A 159 0.24 3.16 24.55
CA CYS A 159 1.13 2.03 24.39
C CYS A 159 1.91 2.12 23.09
N CYS A 160 3.23 1.86 23.12
CA CYS A 160 4.03 1.74 21.91
C CYS A 160 3.79 0.40 21.21
N TYR A 161 4.14 0.35 19.93
CA TYR A 161 3.97 -0.87 19.13
C TYR A 161 4.66 -2.11 19.74
N VAL A 162 5.89 -1.94 20.26
CA VAL A 162 6.67 -3.06 20.84
C VAL A 162 5.96 -3.65 22.06
N CYS A 163 5.53 -2.80 23.00
CA CYS A 163 4.83 -3.25 24.19
C CYS A 163 3.46 -3.87 23.88
N ASN A 164 2.73 -3.31 22.91
CA ASN A 164 1.45 -3.84 22.48
C ASN A 164 1.59 -5.23 21.84
N CYS A 165 2.60 -5.44 20.99
CA CYS A 165 2.91 -6.75 20.42
C CYS A 165 3.35 -7.76 21.49
N ALA A 166 4.17 -7.34 22.45
CA ALA A 166 4.61 -8.22 23.54
C ALA A 166 3.46 -8.65 24.42
N ARG A 167 2.58 -7.72 24.78
CA ARG A 167 1.42 -8.02 25.63
C ARG A 167 0.43 -8.93 24.93
N ASN A 168 -0.03 -8.54 23.75
CA ASN A 168 -1.10 -9.22 23.02
C ASN A 168 -2.23 -9.70 23.99
N ASN A 169 -2.56 -11.00 24.00
CA ASN A 169 -3.43 -11.65 24.97
C ASN A 169 -2.67 -12.54 25.96
N ASN A 170 -1.34 -12.44 25.98
CA ASN A 170 -0.47 -13.32 26.78
C ASN A 170 -0.28 -12.81 28.21
N PHE A 171 -0.37 -11.50 28.42
CA PHE A 171 -0.11 -10.86 29.70
C PHE A 171 -1.27 -9.97 30.12
N SER A 172 -1.57 -10.00 31.40
CA SER A 172 -2.47 -9.03 32.04
C SER A 172 -1.86 -7.61 32.00
N PHE A 173 -2.66 -6.60 32.32
CA PHE A 173 -2.21 -5.23 32.38
C PHE A 173 -1.09 -5.03 33.42
N ASP A 174 -1.19 -5.69 34.58
CA ASP A 174 -0.22 -5.54 35.66
C ASP A 174 1.08 -6.33 35.38
N GLU A 175 1.01 -7.51 34.84
CA GLU A 175 2.18 -8.27 34.37
C GLU A 175 2.94 -7.49 33.29
N MET A 176 2.22 -6.80 32.40
CA MET A 176 2.84 -6.00 31.37
C MET A 176 3.55 -4.77 31.92
N LYS A 177 3.12 -4.20 33.06
CA LYS A 177 3.87 -3.13 33.75
C LYS A 177 5.22 -3.62 34.25
N ILE A 178 5.31 -4.86 34.68
CA ILE A 178 6.58 -5.48 35.11
C ILE A 178 7.48 -5.71 33.89
N LEU A 179 6.95 -6.37 32.86
CA LEU A 179 7.67 -6.67 31.62
C LEU A 179 8.15 -5.39 30.92
N GLY A 180 7.36 -4.33 30.93
CA GLY A 180 7.67 -3.06 30.32
C GLY A 180 8.94 -2.40 30.87
N LYS A 181 9.26 -2.58 32.15
CA LYS A 181 10.52 -2.13 32.76
C LYS A 181 11.71 -2.85 32.14
N THR A 182 11.61 -4.15 31.89
CA THR A 182 12.65 -4.95 31.25
C THR A 182 12.81 -4.53 29.78
N ILE A 183 11.71 -4.34 29.05
CA ILE A 183 11.73 -3.84 27.67
C ILE A 183 12.43 -2.48 27.61
N LYS A 184 12.12 -1.56 28.55
CA LYS A 184 12.80 -0.27 28.64
C LYS A 184 14.30 -0.43 28.77
N LYS A 185 14.76 -1.23 29.73
CA LYS A 185 16.20 -1.49 29.94
C LYS A 185 16.89 -2.04 28.69
N ILE A 186 16.31 -3.04 28.06
CA ILE A 186 16.84 -3.62 26.82
C ILE A 186 16.97 -2.58 25.70
N MET A 187 15.99 -1.67 25.58
CA MET A 187 16.03 -0.62 24.57
C MET A 187 17.11 0.43 24.87
N GLU A 188 17.29 0.80 26.14
CA GLU A 188 18.34 1.71 26.59
C GLU A 188 19.74 1.11 26.37
N ASP A 189 19.94 -0.16 26.72
CA ASP A 189 21.21 -0.88 26.52
C ASP A 189 21.60 -0.96 25.03
N ARG A 190 20.63 -1.14 24.13
CA ARG A 190 20.89 -1.12 22.67
C ARG A 190 21.30 0.25 22.15
N LEU A 191 20.74 1.34 22.72
CA LEU A 191 21.09 2.71 22.32
C LEU A 191 22.47 3.13 22.85
N SER A 192 22.90 2.61 23.99
CA SER A 192 24.22 2.87 24.58
C SER A 192 25.36 2.04 23.98
N GLY A 193 25.10 1.21 23.00
CA GLY A 193 26.10 0.37 22.34
C GLY A 193 26.54 -0.87 23.15
N ASN A 194 25.88 -1.16 24.27
CA ASN A 194 26.16 -2.30 25.14
C ASN A 194 25.34 -3.56 24.82
N GLY A 195 24.57 -3.52 23.73
CA GLY A 195 23.79 -4.66 23.25
C GLY A 195 24.49 -5.29 22.04
N ASN A 196 24.95 -6.53 22.17
CA ASN A 196 25.40 -7.40 21.07
C ASN A 196 24.29 -7.58 20.03
#